data_acb2b85f608de8056ebcf002f21fa5b3
#
_entry.id   acb2b85f608de8056ebcf002f21fa5b3
#
_cell.length_a   1.000
_cell.length_b   1.000
_cell.length_c   1.000
_cell.angle_alpha   90.00
_cell.angle_beta   90.00
_cell.angle_gamma   90.00
#
_symmetry.space_group_name_H-M   'P 1'
#
loop_
_entity.id
_entity.type
_entity.pdbx_description
1 polymer ?
#
loop_
_entity_poly.entity_id
_entity_poly.type
_entity_poly.pdbx_seq_one_letter_code
_entity_poly.pdbx_strand_id
1 'polypeptide(L)'
;VTLSTEKLLEIFVVREALEGMACRLAAQNMSTHQLTELKALLEIHQQNESLQKGQAYIQKEGDLDFHFKIVQGSGNNMLIRLLCEELYYLVRMYRYQFGMPSPRAKRAFVEHSNIIQAIEDKDGELAEILMRTYNAEGSVNGAVGGLPL
;
A
#
# COMPACT_ATOMS: atom_id res chain seq x y z
N VAL A 1 5.83 16.18 -15.49
CA VAL A 1 6.63 16.58 -14.34
C VAL A 1 7.44 15.40 -13.86
N THR A 2 8.75 15.57 -13.80
CA THR A 2 9.66 14.53 -13.32
C THR A 2 9.81 14.65 -11.80
N LEU A 3 9.60 13.56 -11.08
CA LEU A 3 9.79 13.54 -9.63
C LEU A 3 11.29 13.39 -9.32
N SER A 4 11.79 14.23 -8.42
CA SER A 4 13.15 14.11 -7.91
C SER A 4 13.22 13.03 -6.83
N THR A 5 14.43 12.53 -6.57
CA THR A 5 14.68 11.60 -5.47
C THR A 5 14.28 12.19 -4.12
N GLU A 6 14.62 13.45 -3.90
CA GLU A 6 14.29 14.16 -2.66
C GLU A 6 12.77 14.22 -2.45
N LYS A 7 12.04 14.59 -3.48
CA LYS A 7 10.57 14.63 -3.43
C LYS A 7 9.97 13.26 -3.15
N LEU A 8 10.53 12.23 -3.76
CA LEU A 8 10.09 10.86 -3.53
C LEU A 8 10.26 10.43 -2.07
N LEU A 9 11.40 10.75 -1.46
CA LEU A 9 11.64 10.42 -0.05
C LEU A 9 10.64 11.14 0.86
N GLU A 10 10.33 12.40 0.56
CA GLU A 10 9.30 13.13 1.31
C GLU A 10 7.93 12.44 1.19
N ILE A 11 7.55 12.03 -0.01
CA ILE A 11 6.29 11.32 -0.25
C ILE A 11 6.24 10.04 0.57
N PHE A 12 7.31 9.25 0.59
CA PHE A 12 7.35 7.99 1.34
C PHE A 12 7.18 8.19 2.84
N VAL A 13 7.82 9.21 3.40
CA VAL A 13 7.71 9.52 4.84
C VAL A 13 6.27 9.90 5.20
N VAL A 14 5.66 10.78 4.43
CA VAL A 14 4.28 11.21 4.68
C VAL A 14 3.31 10.05 4.48
N ARG A 15 3.50 9.26 3.43
CA ARG A 15 2.68 8.09 3.15
C ARG A 15 2.72 7.08 4.29
N GLU A 16 3.91 6.80 4.83
CA GLU A 16 4.06 5.88 5.97
C GLU A 16 3.19 6.31 7.14
N ALA A 17 3.26 7.57 7.53
CA ALA A 17 2.50 8.11 8.66
C ALA A 17 0.99 8.04 8.41
N LEU A 18 0.55 8.47 7.23
CA LEU A 18 -0.87 8.55 6.91
C LEU A 18 -1.49 7.17 6.69
N GLU A 19 -0.82 6.27 5.99
CA GLU A 19 -1.32 4.92 5.79
C GLU A 19 -1.32 4.11 7.08
N GLY A 20 -0.34 4.30 7.94
CA GLY A 20 -0.33 3.69 9.27
C GLY A 20 -1.57 4.07 10.06
N MET A 21 -1.88 5.36 10.11
CA MET A 21 -3.07 5.84 10.80
C MET A 21 -4.36 5.32 10.11
N ALA A 22 -4.38 5.27 8.79
CA ALA A 22 -5.53 4.73 8.06
C ALA A 22 -5.79 3.27 8.43
N CYS A 23 -4.74 2.45 8.56
CA CYS A 23 -4.87 1.07 9.00
C CYS A 23 -5.42 0.95 10.41
N ARG A 24 -4.94 1.78 11.33
CA ARG A 24 -5.47 1.81 12.71
C ARG A 24 -6.96 2.10 12.70
N LEU A 25 -7.39 3.11 11.96
CA LEU A 25 -8.79 3.49 11.87
C LEU A 25 -9.63 2.45 11.12
N ALA A 26 -9.07 1.82 10.09
CA ALA A 26 -9.75 0.75 9.37
C ALA A 26 -10.07 -0.44 10.29
N ALA A 27 -9.15 -0.78 11.20
CA ALA A 27 -9.40 -1.84 12.17
C ALA A 27 -10.61 -1.53 13.07
N GLN A 28 -10.86 -0.24 13.32
CA GLN A 28 -11.99 0.21 14.13
C GLN A 28 -13.28 0.37 13.33
N ASN A 29 -13.17 0.84 12.09
CA ASN A 29 -14.31 1.37 11.33
C ASN A 29 -14.70 0.54 10.10
N MET A 30 -13.83 -0.32 9.60
CA MET A 30 -14.12 -1.10 8.40
C MET A 30 -15.28 -2.05 8.65
N SER A 31 -16.27 -2.03 7.76
CA SER A 31 -17.42 -2.93 7.85
C SER A 31 -17.03 -4.36 7.44
N THR A 32 -17.85 -5.32 7.84
CA THR A 32 -17.68 -6.71 7.41
C THR A 32 -17.70 -6.83 5.88
N HIS A 33 -18.55 -6.07 5.23
CA HIS A 33 -18.63 -6.05 3.77
C HIS A 33 -17.33 -5.53 3.15
N GLN A 34 -16.79 -4.42 3.64
CA GLN A 34 -15.53 -3.86 3.17
C GLN A 34 -14.37 -4.83 3.39
N LEU A 35 -14.34 -5.50 4.54
CA LEU A 35 -13.31 -6.49 4.83
C LEU A 35 -13.39 -7.69 3.89
N THR A 36 -14.62 -8.16 3.59
CA THR A 36 -14.84 -9.24 2.64
C THR A 36 -14.35 -8.87 1.24
N GLU A 37 -14.62 -7.64 0.79
CA GLU A 37 -14.14 -7.13 -0.49
C GLU A 37 -12.61 -7.07 -0.52
N LEU A 38 -11.99 -6.63 0.57
CA LEU A 38 -10.54 -6.53 0.68
C LEU A 38 -9.88 -7.92 0.57
N LYS A 39 -10.44 -8.91 1.26
CA LYS A 39 -9.97 -10.29 1.19
C LYS A 39 -10.14 -10.87 -0.23
N ALA A 40 -11.26 -10.61 -0.85
CA ALA A 40 -11.53 -11.07 -2.22
C ALA A 40 -10.55 -10.45 -3.21
N LEU A 41 -10.23 -9.17 -3.06
CA LEU A 41 -9.26 -8.50 -3.92
C LEU A 41 -7.88 -9.16 -3.81
N LEU A 42 -7.43 -9.44 -2.59
CA LEU A 42 -6.13 -10.08 -2.40
C LEU A 42 -6.12 -11.49 -2.99
N GLU A 43 -7.21 -12.25 -2.83
CA GLU A 43 -7.32 -13.59 -3.38
C GLU A 43 -7.26 -13.59 -4.91
N ILE A 44 -7.96 -12.65 -5.55
CA ILE A 44 -7.90 -12.48 -7.00
C ILE A 44 -6.47 -12.20 -7.46
N HIS A 45 -5.77 -11.34 -6.76
CA HIS A 45 -4.39 -11.00 -7.08
C HIS A 45 -3.46 -12.21 -6.93
N GLN A 46 -3.65 -13.02 -5.89
CA GLN A 46 -2.85 -14.22 -5.67
C GLN A 46 -3.07 -15.30 -6.73
N GLN A 47 -4.29 -15.42 -7.23
CA GLN A 47 -4.65 -16.43 -8.23
C GLN A 47 -4.16 -16.06 -9.64
N ASN A 48 -3.82 -14.81 -9.87
CA ASN A 48 -3.33 -14.36 -11.16
C ASN A 48 -1.85 -14.71 -11.29
N GLU A 49 -1.53 -15.65 -12.18
CA GLU A 49 -0.17 -16.14 -12.36
C GLU A 49 0.83 -15.04 -12.74
N SER A 50 0.40 -14.08 -13.57
CA SER A 50 1.24 -12.96 -13.94
C SER A 50 1.58 -12.09 -12.74
N LEU A 51 0.62 -11.93 -11.82
CA LEU A 51 0.81 -11.17 -10.59
C LEU A 51 1.74 -11.91 -9.63
N GLN A 52 1.65 -13.23 -9.56
CA GLN A 52 2.54 -14.05 -8.72
C GLN A 52 4.01 -13.91 -9.12
N LYS A 53 4.28 -13.62 -10.39
CA LYS A 53 5.64 -13.34 -10.86
C LYS A 53 6.14 -11.96 -10.44
N GLY A 54 5.29 -11.15 -9.83
CA GLY A 54 5.65 -9.90 -9.18
C GLY A 54 5.62 -8.65 -10.05
N GLN A 55 5.84 -8.77 -11.34
CA GLN A 55 5.92 -7.60 -12.22
C GLN A 55 4.54 -7.01 -12.52
N ALA A 56 3.59 -7.85 -12.87
CA ALA A 56 2.26 -7.39 -13.28
C ALA A 56 1.45 -6.82 -12.10
N TYR A 57 1.71 -7.27 -10.87
CA TYR A 57 0.98 -6.79 -9.70
C TYR A 57 1.13 -5.28 -9.52
N ILE A 58 2.35 -4.81 -9.58
CA ILE A 58 2.63 -3.39 -9.39
C ILE A 58 2.30 -2.58 -10.63
N GLN A 59 2.62 -3.11 -11.82
CA GLN A 59 2.33 -2.43 -13.07
C GLN A 59 0.82 -2.21 -13.28
N LYS A 60 -0.02 -3.12 -12.79
CA LYS A 60 -1.48 -3.01 -12.87
C LYS A 60 -2.09 -2.34 -11.65
N GLU A 61 -1.26 -1.75 -10.80
CA GLU A 61 -1.69 -1.00 -9.62
C GLU A 61 -2.45 -1.82 -8.58
N GLY A 62 -2.32 -3.16 -8.60
CA GLY A 62 -2.99 -4.01 -7.64
C GLY A 62 -2.64 -3.70 -6.19
N ASP A 63 -1.38 -3.34 -5.94
CA ASP A 63 -0.93 -2.89 -4.62
C ASP A 63 -1.66 -1.61 -4.19
N LEU A 64 -1.78 -0.62 -5.09
CA LEU A 64 -2.49 0.63 -4.78
C LEU A 64 -3.99 0.39 -4.57
N ASP A 65 -4.59 -0.53 -5.30
CA ASP A 65 -6.00 -0.89 -5.09
C ASP A 65 -6.22 -1.44 -3.68
N PHE A 66 -5.29 -2.24 -3.17
CA PHE A 66 -5.33 -2.76 -1.82
C PHE A 66 -5.26 -1.61 -0.79
N HIS A 67 -4.26 -0.73 -0.95
CA HIS A 67 -4.11 0.43 -0.06
C HIS A 67 -5.32 1.36 -0.12
N PHE A 68 -5.84 1.60 -1.30
CA PHE A 68 -7.02 2.45 -1.51
C PHE A 68 -8.22 1.93 -0.70
N LYS A 69 -8.49 0.63 -0.76
CA LYS A 69 -9.61 0.03 -0.01
C LYS A 69 -9.43 0.14 1.50
N ILE A 70 -8.22 -0.02 2.00
CA ILE A 70 -7.94 0.18 3.43
C ILE A 70 -8.21 1.62 3.83
N VAL A 71 -7.72 2.57 3.05
CA VAL A 71 -7.89 4.00 3.35
C VAL A 71 -9.38 4.37 3.37
N GLN A 72 -10.15 3.86 2.42
CA GLN A 72 -11.60 4.06 2.42
C GLN A 72 -12.25 3.44 3.66
N GLY A 73 -11.77 2.28 4.09
CA GLY A 73 -12.25 1.61 5.29
C GLY A 73 -11.94 2.36 6.58
N SER A 74 -11.00 3.29 6.56
CA SER A 74 -10.70 4.14 7.72
C SER A 74 -11.88 5.02 8.12
N GLY A 75 -12.75 5.36 7.18
CA GLY A 75 -13.87 6.26 7.40
C GLY A 75 -13.47 7.71 7.65
N ASN A 76 -12.21 8.06 7.45
CA ASN A 76 -11.71 9.40 7.66
C ASN A 76 -11.58 10.12 6.31
N ASN A 77 -12.49 11.04 6.04
CA ASN A 77 -12.57 11.71 4.73
C ASN A 77 -11.31 12.54 4.41
N MET A 78 -10.66 13.09 5.41
CA MET A 78 -9.43 13.84 5.18
C MET A 78 -8.30 12.92 4.75
N LEU A 79 -8.14 11.76 5.41
CA LEU A 79 -7.16 10.76 5.00
C LEU A 79 -7.44 10.24 3.60
N ILE A 80 -8.71 9.98 3.30
CA ILE A 80 -9.11 9.53 1.96
C ILE A 80 -8.68 10.53 0.91
N ARG A 81 -8.95 11.83 1.13
CA ARG A 81 -8.58 12.87 0.19
C ARG A 81 -7.07 12.99 0.03
N LEU A 82 -6.34 13.06 1.13
CA LEU A 82 -4.89 13.25 1.08
C LEU A 82 -4.17 12.07 0.44
N LEU A 83 -4.58 10.85 0.77
CA LEU A 83 -3.94 9.66 0.23
C LEU A 83 -4.43 9.33 -1.18
N CYS A 84 -5.73 9.20 -1.35
CA CYS A 84 -6.28 8.67 -2.60
C CYS A 84 -6.24 9.68 -3.74
N GLU A 85 -6.45 10.97 -3.45
CA GLU A 85 -6.50 12.00 -4.49
C GLU A 85 -5.14 12.66 -4.74
N GLU A 86 -4.31 12.82 -3.72
CA GLU A 86 -3.04 13.54 -3.85
C GLU A 86 -1.83 12.61 -3.89
N LEU A 87 -1.59 11.86 -2.80
CA LEU A 87 -0.36 11.08 -2.68
C LEU A 87 -0.32 9.88 -3.63
N TYR A 88 -1.42 9.17 -3.81
CA TYR A 88 -1.42 8.01 -4.71
C TYR A 88 -1.22 8.40 -6.16
N TYR A 89 -1.66 9.59 -6.55
CA TYR A 89 -1.35 10.14 -7.86
C TYR A 89 0.17 10.26 -8.06
N LEU A 90 0.87 10.80 -7.07
CA LEU A 90 2.32 10.94 -7.11
C LEU A 90 3.03 9.59 -7.09
N VAL A 91 2.53 8.63 -6.32
CA VAL A 91 3.08 7.26 -6.30
C VAL A 91 2.93 6.59 -7.67
N ARG A 92 1.78 6.76 -8.33
CA ARG A 92 1.57 6.24 -9.69
C ARG A 92 2.54 6.85 -10.68
N MET A 93 2.73 8.16 -10.61
CA MET A 93 3.70 8.85 -11.48
C MET A 93 5.09 8.27 -11.29
N TYR A 94 5.50 8.05 -10.03
CA TYR A 94 6.78 7.46 -9.73
C TYR A 94 6.92 6.05 -10.32
N ARG A 95 5.92 5.19 -10.10
CA ARG A 95 5.91 3.82 -10.61
C ARG A 95 5.95 3.79 -12.13
N TYR A 96 5.24 4.69 -12.77
CA TYR A 96 5.25 4.83 -14.22
C TYR A 96 6.64 5.21 -14.71
N GLN A 97 7.31 6.12 -14.02
CA GLN A 97 8.61 6.65 -14.42
C GLN A 97 9.77 5.68 -14.14
N PHE A 98 9.76 5.00 -13.01
CA PHE A 98 10.89 4.20 -12.52
C PHE A 98 10.63 2.70 -12.41
N GLY A 99 9.36 2.28 -12.39
CA GLY A 99 9.02 0.88 -12.15
C GLY A 99 9.19 0.48 -10.68
N MET A 100 9.10 -0.82 -10.41
CA MET A 100 9.27 -1.38 -9.06
C MET A 100 10.01 -2.70 -9.14
N PRO A 101 10.90 -3.02 -8.16
CA PRO A 101 11.59 -4.30 -8.12
C PRO A 101 10.64 -5.47 -7.90
N SER A 102 10.81 -6.55 -8.68
CA SER A 102 9.99 -7.75 -8.63
C SER A 102 9.98 -8.45 -7.25
N PRO A 103 11.11 -8.60 -6.53
CA PRO A 103 11.09 -9.26 -5.22
C PRO A 103 10.18 -8.59 -4.19
N ARG A 104 10.02 -7.28 -4.28
CA ARG A 104 9.12 -6.54 -3.39
C ARG A 104 7.67 -6.95 -3.59
N ALA A 105 7.25 -7.14 -4.83
CA ALA A 105 5.87 -7.50 -5.14
C ALA A 105 5.50 -8.89 -4.61
N LYS A 106 6.43 -9.84 -4.61
CA LYS A 106 6.16 -11.18 -4.04
C LYS A 106 5.88 -11.12 -2.54
N ARG A 107 6.63 -10.30 -1.81
CA ARG A 107 6.42 -10.13 -0.37
C ARG A 107 5.13 -9.39 -0.06
N ALA A 108 4.65 -8.58 -0.99
CA ALA A 108 3.45 -7.78 -0.80
C ALA A 108 2.24 -8.64 -0.45
N PHE A 109 2.10 -9.82 -1.03
CA PHE A 109 0.96 -10.69 -0.72
C PHE A 109 0.97 -11.15 0.74
N VAL A 110 2.12 -11.53 1.27
CA VAL A 110 2.26 -11.94 2.68
C VAL A 110 2.02 -10.75 3.60
N GLU A 111 2.60 -9.62 3.27
CA GLU A 111 2.44 -8.39 4.04
C GLU A 111 0.97 -7.94 4.08
N HIS A 112 0.29 -7.97 2.93
CA HIS A 112 -1.13 -7.64 2.85
C HIS A 112 -1.98 -8.59 3.67
N SER A 113 -1.69 -9.89 3.66
CA SER A 113 -2.41 -10.87 4.48
C SER A 113 -2.25 -10.58 5.97
N ASN A 114 -1.07 -10.20 6.41
CA ASN A 114 -0.81 -9.87 7.81
C ASN A 114 -1.58 -8.63 8.24
N ILE A 115 -1.65 -7.62 7.38
CA ILE A 115 -2.41 -6.40 7.66
C ILE A 115 -3.91 -6.71 7.74
N ILE A 116 -4.44 -7.49 6.80
CA ILE A 116 -5.85 -7.90 6.80
C ILE A 116 -6.20 -8.61 8.10
N GLN A 117 -5.33 -9.52 8.55
CA GLN A 117 -5.58 -10.25 9.78
C GLN A 117 -5.66 -9.31 10.99
N ALA A 118 -4.76 -8.34 11.08
CA ALA A 118 -4.78 -7.35 12.15
C ALA A 118 -6.06 -6.51 12.11
N ILE A 119 -6.51 -6.12 10.93
CA ILE A 119 -7.76 -5.36 10.76
C ILE A 119 -8.96 -6.23 11.18
N GLU A 120 -8.98 -7.48 10.75
CA GLU A 120 -10.06 -8.42 11.11
C GLU A 120 -10.14 -8.65 12.62
N ASP A 121 -8.98 -8.75 13.27
CA ASP A 121 -8.89 -8.92 14.72
C ASP A 121 -9.18 -7.63 15.48
N LYS A 122 -9.43 -6.54 14.78
CA LYS A 122 -9.64 -5.19 15.33
C LYS A 122 -8.46 -4.70 16.15
N ASP A 123 -7.27 -5.16 15.81
CA ASP A 123 -6.03 -4.74 16.43
C ASP A 123 -5.41 -3.57 15.63
N GLY A 124 -5.92 -2.37 15.92
CA GLY A 124 -5.51 -1.16 15.21
C GLY A 124 -4.04 -0.81 15.44
N GLU A 125 -3.53 -1.04 16.63
CA GLU A 125 -2.13 -0.78 16.94
C GLU A 125 -1.21 -1.67 16.10
N LEU A 126 -1.50 -2.97 16.04
CA LEU A 126 -0.74 -3.90 15.21
C LEU A 126 -0.87 -3.56 13.73
N ALA A 127 -2.08 -3.26 13.26
CA ALA A 127 -2.30 -2.88 11.87
C ALA A 127 -1.47 -1.67 11.47
N GLU A 128 -1.41 -0.66 12.31
CA GLU A 128 -0.60 0.54 12.09
C GLU A 128 0.89 0.19 12.03
N ILE A 129 1.38 -0.57 13.00
CA ILE A 129 2.80 -0.95 13.07
C ILE A 129 3.20 -1.74 11.83
N LEU A 130 2.39 -2.71 11.42
CA LEU A 130 2.67 -3.51 10.24
C LEU A 130 2.71 -2.66 8.98
N MET A 131 1.72 -1.81 8.76
CA MET A 131 1.70 -0.94 7.58
C MET A 131 2.91 -0.02 7.53
N ARG A 132 3.24 0.62 8.66
CA ARG A 132 4.38 1.53 8.73
C ARG A 132 5.70 0.80 8.49
N THR A 133 5.86 -0.38 9.08
CA THR A 133 7.07 -1.19 8.92
C THR A 133 7.25 -1.61 7.46
N TYR A 134 6.19 -2.12 6.84
CA TYR A 134 6.25 -2.56 5.44
C TYR A 134 6.49 -1.40 4.48
N ASN A 135 5.89 -0.24 4.73
CA ASN A 135 6.12 0.96 3.92
C ASN A 135 7.56 1.46 4.06
N ALA A 136 8.11 1.46 5.27
CA ALA A 136 9.49 1.87 5.51
C ALA A 136 10.49 0.96 4.79
N GLU A 137 10.29 -0.37 4.88
CA GLU A 137 11.11 -1.35 4.18
C GLU A 137 11.00 -1.17 2.66
N GLY A 138 9.79 -0.99 2.15
CA GLY A 138 9.55 -0.74 0.74
C GLY A 138 10.19 0.55 0.26
N SER A 139 10.18 1.60 1.07
CA SER A 139 10.82 2.89 0.75
C SER A 139 12.33 2.74 0.63
N VAL A 140 12.96 2.07 1.58
CA VAL A 140 14.41 1.83 1.57
C VAL A 140 14.79 1.01 0.33
N ASN A 141 14.10 -0.10 0.11
CA ASN A 141 14.36 -0.97 -1.03
C ASN A 141 14.06 -0.26 -2.36
N GLY A 142 12.99 0.51 -2.41
CA GLY A 142 12.63 1.29 -3.58
C GLY A 142 13.64 2.41 -3.87
N ALA A 143 14.10 3.11 -2.84
CA ALA A 143 15.07 4.18 -2.99
C ALA A 143 16.45 3.64 -3.42
N VAL A 144 16.83 2.46 -2.90
CA VAL A 144 18.14 1.86 -3.21
C VAL A 144 18.08 1.05 -4.51
N GLY A 145 16.98 0.34 -4.74
CA GLY A 145 16.85 -0.56 -5.89
C GLY A 145 16.19 0.03 -7.13
N GLY A 146 15.43 1.10 -6.99
CA GLY A 146 14.69 1.74 -8.07
C GLY A 146 15.30 3.03 -8.59
N LEU A 147 16.31 3.54 -7.92
CA LEU A 147 17.00 4.73 -8.35
C LEU A 147 18.30 4.33 -9.03
N PRO A 148 18.60 4.92 -10.20
CA PRO A 148 19.94 4.79 -10.73
C PRO A 148 20.87 5.47 -9.74
N LEU A 149 21.68 4.68 -9.04
CA LEU A 149 22.77 5.19 -8.23
C LEU A 149 23.84 5.77 -9.16
#